data_941edfcd1afd03e17056092b5b29cefe
#
_entry.id   941edfcd1afd03e17056092b5b29cefe
#
_cell.length_a   1.000
_cell.length_b   1.000
_cell.length_c   1.000
_cell.angle_alpha   90.00
_cell.angle_beta   90.00
_cell.angle_gamma   90.00
#
_symmetry.space_group_name_H-M   'P 1'
#
loop_
_entity.id
_entity.type
_entity.pdbx_description
1 polymer ?
#
loop_
_entity_poly.entity_id
_entity_poly.type
_entity_poly.pdbx_seq_one_letter_code
_entity_poly.pdbx_strand_id
1 'polypeptide(L)'
;MDKDLITRSGSLTESRRRFLEKSGASLVLATFGAAFFTSCSSTDDADPTGPPTPPGNSSSGITISGSVIVINLAIQTALNNSGNWLLIENAKALVANVNGSFVALTSVCTHSGCDRNWTFAASRFTCTCHGSVFDASGRVVQGPANQPLTQFTTQVSGTTLTITK
;
A
#
# COMPACT_ATOMS: atom_id res chain seq x y z
N MET A 1 -19.40 47.53 22.98
CA MET A 1 -18.80 46.65 21.99
C MET A 1 -18.08 45.52 22.74
N ASP A 2 -18.86 44.56 23.13
CA ASP A 2 -18.39 43.42 23.95
C ASP A 2 -17.96 42.30 23.00
N LYS A 3 -16.70 41.86 23.16
CA LYS A 3 -16.16 40.71 22.44
C LYS A 3 -16.36 39.46 23.30
N ASP A 4 -17.38 38.68 22.99
CA ASP A 4 -17.62 37.38 23.61
C ASP A 4 -16.52 36.39 23.14
N LEU A 5 -15.61 36.08 24.05
CA LEU A 5 -14.65 34.98 23.97
C LEU A 5 -15.38 33.65 24.24
N ILE A 6 -15.72 32.93 23.18
CA ILE A 6 -16.28 31.59 23.29
C ILE A 6 -15.14 30.59 23.65
N THR A 7 -15.02 30.30 24.93
CA THR A 7 -14.19 29.23 25.45
C THR A 7 -14.89 27.88 25.19
N ARG A 8 -14.44 27.14 24.19
CA ARG A 8 -14.89 25.75 24.00
C ARG A 8 -14.18 24.83 24.99
N SER A 9 -14.87 24.53 26.09
CA SER A 9 -14.52 23.43 26.99
C SER A 9 -14.80 22.10 26.29
N GLY A 10 -13.77 21.34 25.97
CA GLY A 10 -13.90 19.99 25.42
C GLY A 10 -14.32 18.99 26.49
N SER A 11 -15.61 18.70 26.60
CA SER A 11 -16.14 17.61 27.42
C SER A 11 -15.74 16.26 26.78
N LEU A 12 -14.97 15.45 27.50
CA LEU A 12 -14.65 14.08 27.09
C LEU A 12 -15.93 13.22 27.16
N THR A 13 -16.21 12.50 26.07
CA THR A 13 -17.35 11.59 26.01
C THR A 13 -17.24 10.46 27.04
N GLU A 14 -18.37 10.06 27.62
CA GLU A 14 -18.49 9.12 28.75
C GLU A 14 -17.81 7.76 28.51
N SER A 15 -17.68 7.33 27.24
CA SER A 15 -16.97 6.11 26.88
C SER A 15 -15.45 6.18 27.11
N ARG A 16 -14.84 7.36 27.05
CA ARG A 16 -13.41 7.57 27.33
C ARG A 16 -13.12 7.59 28.83
N ARG A 17 -14.07 8.05 29.66
CA ARG A 17 -13.96 7.98 31.13
C ARG A 17 -14.00 6.54 31.64
N ARG A 18 -14.89 5.70 31.12
CA ARG A 18 -15.01 4.29 31.53
C ARG A 18 -13.79 3.43 31.15
N PHE A 19 -13.05 3.82 30.13
CA PHE A 19 -11.83 3.11 29.74
C PHE A 19 -10.68 3.35 30.73
N LEU A 20 -10.56 4.56 31.27
CA LEU A 20 -9.50 4.92 32.23
C LEU A 20 -9.76 4.37 33.64
N GLU A 21 -11.02 4.17 34.03
CA GLU A 21 -11.36 3.61 35.35
C GLU A 21 -11.13 2.09 35.46
N LYS A 22 -11.05 1.37 34.32
CA LYS A 22 -10.82 -0.08 34.31
C LYS A 22 -9.34 -0.49 34.15
N SER A 23 -8.43 0.45 33.98
CA SER A 23 -6.99 0.17 33.81
C SER A 23 -6.18 0.30 35.12
N GLY A 24 -6.83 0.41 36.25
CA GLY A 24 -6.19 0.50 37.56
C GLY A 24 -6.31 -0.78 38.36
N ALA A 25 -5.19 -1.37 38.67
CA ALA A 25 -4.92 -2.42 39.63
C ALA A 25 -4.99 -3.87 39.14
N SER A 26 -3.80 -4.44 38.88
CA SER A 26 -3.36 -5.67 39.53
C SER A 26 -1.85 -5.84 39.34
N LEU A 27 -1.11 -5.43 40.35
CA LEU A 27 0.25 -5.87 40.64
C LEU A 27 0.14 -7.33 41.14
N VAL A 28 0.61 -8.29 40.34
CA VAL A 28 0.97 -9.62 40.83
C VAL A 28 2.42 -9.88 40.42
N LEU A 29 3.30 -9.75 41.41
CA LEU A 29 4.61 -10.32 41.38
C LEU A 29 4.47 -11.86 41.42
N ALA A 30 4.96 -12.53 40.37
CA ALA A 30 5.34 -13.93 40.44
C ALA A 30 6.67 -14.10 39.71
N THR A 31 7.70 -14.24 40.51
CA THR A 31 9.02 -14.77 40.16
C THR A 31 8.89 -16.19 39.65
N PHE A 32 9.31 -16.47 38.39
CA PHE A 32 9.79 -17.76 37.95
C PHE A 32 10.53 -17.68 36.61
N GLY A 33 11.83 -18.03 36.66
CA GLY A 33 12.42 -18.94 35.68
C GLY A 33 13.08 -18.30 34.48
N ALA A 34 14.38 -18.06 34.60
CA ALA A 34 15.31 -17.98 33.49
C ALA A 34 15.31 -19.25 32.64
N ALA A 35 15.66 -19.08 31.38
CA ALA A 35 15.95 -20.07 30.34
C ALA A 35 14.81 -20.31 29.36
N PHE A 36 15.09 -19.81 28.15
CA PHE A 36 14.95 -20.46 26.85
C PHE A 36 15.13 -19.41 25.73
N PHE A 37 16.32 -18.83 25.64
CA PHE A 37 16.80 -18.33 24.37
C PHE A 37 17.65 -19.42 23.72
N THR A 38 17.02 -20.44 23.16
CA THR A 38 17.65 -21.27 22.15
C THR A 38 17.50 -20.58 20.81
N SER A 39 18.53 -19.82 20.48
CA SER A 39 18.80 -19.35 19.12
C SER A 39 19.01 -20.60 18.25
N CYS A 40 18.01 -21.00 17.46
CA CYS A 40 18.24 -21.85 16.31
C CYS A 40 18.86 -20.99 15.21
N SER A 41 20.16 -20.99 15.14
CA SER A 41 20.91 -20.61 13.95
C SER A 41 20.85 -21.84 13.02
N SER A 42 19.92 -21.88 12.10
CA SER A 42 19.93 -22.75 10.94
C SER A 42 20.78 -22.09 9.89
N THR A 43 22.02 -22.54 9.76
CA THR A 43 22.82 -22.38 8.56
C THR A 43 22.23 -23.32 7.51
N ASP A 44 21.30 -22.80 6.69
CA ASP A 44 20.88 -23.50 5.48
C ASP A 44 21.82 -23.08 4.36
N ASP A 45 22.64 -24.06 3.92
CA ASP A 45 23.39 -24.00 2.70
C ASP A 45 22.41 -23.80 1.53
N ALA A 46 22.36 -22.59 0.97
CA ALA A 46 21.51 -22.27 -0.16
C ALA A 46 22.07 -22.90 -1.41
N ASP A 47 21.38 -23.92 -1.93
CA ASP A 47 21.54 -24.40 -3.31
C ASP A 47 21.16 -23.27 -4.31
N PRO A 48 22.07 -22.83 -5.21
CA PRO A 48 21.84 -21.64 -6.05
C PRO A 48 20.98 -21.89 -7.29
N THR A 49 20.23 -22.99 -7.40
CA THR A 49 19.46 -23.37 -8.61
C THR A 49 17.93 -23.35 -8.45
N GLY A 50 17.39 -22.91 -7.30
CA GLY A 50 15.95 -22.75 -7.13
C GLY A 50 15.47 -21.36 -7.62
N PRO A 51 14.24 -21.24 -8.18
CA PRO A 51 13.65 -19.94 -8.41
C PRO A 51 13.53 -19.21 -7.08
N PRO A 52 13.76 -17.87 -7.02
CA PRO A 52 13.77 -17.13 -5.76
C PRO A 52 12.44 -17.30 -5.04
N THR A 53 12.47 -17.93 -3.86
CA THR A 53 11.32 -18.06 -2.97
C THR A 53 10.90 -16.64 -2.56
N PRO A 54 9.62 -16.25 -2.73
CA PRO A 54 9.18 -14.92 -2.36
C PRO A 54 9.40 -14.71 -0.86
N PRO A 55 10.07 -13.63 -0.44
CA PRO A 55 10.30 -13.34 0.97
C PRO A 55 8.98 -13.06 1.67
N GLY A 56 8.77 -13.77 2.76
CA GLY A 56 7.88 -13.49 3.89
C GLY A 56 6.47 -12.99 3.59
N ASN A 57 5.51 -13.80 4.02
CA ASN A 57 4.07 -13.55 4.08
C ASN A 57 3.72 -12.16 4.68
N SER A 58 3.73 -11.11 3.87
CA SER A 58 3.15 -9.82 4.24
C SER A 58 1.64 -10.00 4.31
N SER A 59 1.01 -9.65 5.42
CA SER A 59 -0.46 -9.71 5.59
C SER A 59 -1.21 -8.93 4.49
N SER A 60 -0.57 -7.99 3.83
CA SER A 60 -1.10 -7.25 2.68
C SER A 60 -1.01 -7.99 1.34
N GLY A 61 -0.25 -9.07 1.24
CA GLY A 61 0.00 -9.76 -0.03
C GLY A 61 0.82 -8.95 -1.04
N ILE A 62 1.48 -7.87 -0.61
CA ILE A 62 2.33 -7.03 -1.46
C ILE A 62 3.73 -6.99 -0.84
N THR A 63 4.74 -7.35 -1.63
CA THR A 63 6.14 -7.30 -1.24
C THR A 63 6.91 -6.39 -2.20
N ILE A 64 7.76 -5.52 -1.66
CA ILE A 64 8.58 -4.58 -2.43
C ILE A 64 10.04 -4.89 -2.15
N SER A 65 10.82 -5.15 -3.20
CA SER A 65 12.26 -5.41 -3.11
C SER A 65 12.98 -4.64 -4.22
N GLY A 66 13.61 -3.53 -3.87
CA GLY A 66 14.27 -2.65 -4.84
C GLY A 66 13.31 -2.16 -5.93
N SER A 67 13.58 -2.51 -7.19
CA SER A 67 12.74 -2.17 -8.34
C SER A 67 11.60 -3.16 -8.60
N VAL A 68 11.50 -4.24 -7.82
CA VAL A 68 10.51 -5.30 -8.02
C VAL A 68 9.39 -5.20 -6.98
N ILE A 69 8.16 -5.27 -7.46
CA ILE A 69 6.95 -5.36 -6.63
C ILE A 69 6.28 -6.69 -6.95
N VAL A 70 5.99 -7.47 -5.92
CA VAL A 70 5.28 -8.75 -6.04
C VAL A 70 3.94 -8.64 -5.35
N ILE A 71 2.87 -8.96 -6.06
CA ILE A 71 1.49 -8.91 -5.57
C ILE A 71 0.91 -10.33 -5.61
N ASN A 72 0.44 -10.82 -4.46
CA ASN A 72 -0.29 -12.07 -4.36
C ASN A 72 -1.77 -11.83 -4.67
N LEU A 73 -2.23 -12.25 -5.83
CA LEU A 73 -3.60 -12.07 -6.31
C LEU A 73 -4.62 -12.94 -5.55
N ALA A 74 -4.17 -13.97 -4.83
CA ALA A 74 -5.04 -14.73 -3.93
C ALA A 74 -5.36 -13.97 -2.63
N ILE A 75 -4.54 -12.97 -2.28
CA ILE A 75 -4.77 -12.06 -1.15
C ILE A 75 -5.42 -10.76 -1.66
N GLN A 76 -4.87 -10.18 -2.73
CA GLN A 76 -5.39 -8.98 -3.39
C GLN A 76 -6.51 -9.34 -4.39
N THR A 77 -7.52 -10.08 -3.91
CA THR A 77 -8.60 -10.63 -4.75
C THR A 77 -9.38 -9.57 -5.52
N ALA A 78 -9.53 -8.37 -4.98
CA ALA A 78 -10.19 -7.25 -5.65
C ALA A 78 -9.54 -6.94 -7.00
N LEU A 79 -8.21 -7.03 -7.10
CA LEU A 79 -7.47 -6.72 -8.31
C LEU A 79 -7.73 -7.72 -9.46
N ASN A 80 -8.29 -8.90 -9.17
CA ASN A 80 -8.67 -9.86 -10.19
C ASN A 80 -9.87 -9.39 -11.05
N ASN A 81 -10.64 -8.44 -10.57
CA ASN A 81 -11.79 -7.90 -11.31
C ASN A 81 -11.35 -6.74 -12.20
N SER A 82 -11.78 -6.75 -13.45
CA SER A 82 -11.53 -5.65 -14.39
C SER A 82 -12.09 -4.34 -13.87
N GLY A 83 -11.33 -3.26 -14.02
CA GLY A 83 -11.67 -1.93 -13.53
C GLY A 83 -11.21 -1.65 -12.10
N ASN A 84 -10.73 -2.64 -11.37
CA ASN A 84 -10.13 -2.43 -10.05
C ASN A 84 -8.65 -2.05 -10.15
N TRP A 85 -8.19 -1.35 -9.14
CA TRP A 85 -6.84 -0.78 -9.12
C TRP A 85 -6.31 -0.64 -7.70
N LEU A 86 -5.00 -0.44 -7.59
CA LEU A 86 -4.28 -0.19 -6.34
C LEU A 86 -3.29 0.97 -6.52
N LEU A 87 -3.16 1.79 -5.50
CA LEU A 87 -2.03 2.69 -5.31
C LEU A 87 -1.09 2.07 -4.28
N ILE A 88 0.15 1.80 -4.70
CA ILE A 88 1.21 1.29 -3.81
C ILE A 88 2.13 2.46 -3.48
N GLU A 89 1.80 3.20 -2.42
CA GLU A 89 2.46 4.46 -2.06
C GLU A 89 3.96 4.30 -1.86
N ASN A 90 4.39 3.29 -1.10
CA ASN A 90 5.81 3.04 -0.81
C ASN A 90 6.64 2.68 -2.05
N ALA A 91 5.99 2.17 -3.10
CA ALA A 91 6.62 1.87 -4.37
C ALA A 91 6.37 2.95 -5.42
N LYS A 92 5.57 3.97 -5.13
CA LYS A 92 5.10 4.99 -6.07
C LYS A 92 4.57 4.36 -7.36
N ALA A 93 3.68 3.39 -7.23
CA ALA A 93 3.13 2.63 -8.34
C ALA A 93 1.60 2.64 -8.33
N LEU A 94 1.01 2.83 -9.51
CA LEU A 94 -0.39 2.60 -9.83
C LEU A 94 -0.48 1.24 -10.53
N VAL A 95 -1.40 0.39 -10.10
CA VAL A 95 -1.62 -0.92 -10.73
C VAL A 95 -3.10 -1.07 -11.00
N ALA A 96 -3.48 -1.47 -12.19
CA ALA A 96 -4.90 -1.70 -12.53
C ALA A 96 -5.07 -2.96 -13.37
N ASN A 97 -6.25 -3.58 -13.21
CA ASN A 97 -6.72 -4.62 -14.10
C ASN A 97 -7.57 -3.98 -15.19
N VAL A 98 -7.11 -4.03 -16.43
CA VAL A 98 -7.78 -3.52 -17.60
C VAL A 98 -8.17 -4.69 -18.49
N ASN A 99 -9.44 -5.08 -18.46
CA ASN A 99 -9.99 -6.20 -19.25
C ASN A 99 -9.21 -7.53 -19.10
N GLY A 100 -8.78 -7.85 -17.86
CA GLY A 100 -8.04 -9.07 -17.55
C GLY A 100 -6.53 -8.95 -17.73
N SER A 101 -6.02 -7.82 -18.21
CA SER A 101 -4.59 -7.52 -18.29
C SER A 101 -4.18 -6.54 -17.19
N PHE A 102 -3.03 -6.78 -16.56
CA PHE A 102 -2.52 -5.85 -15.57
C PHE A 102 -1.63 -4.79 -16.20
N VAL A 103 -1.85 -3.55 -15.81
CA VAL A 103 -1.00 -2.41 -16.17
C VAL A 103 -0.41 -1.82 -14.90
N ALA A 104 0.83 -1.34 -14.98
CA ALA A 104 1.50 -0.68 -13.88
C ALA A 104 2.21 0.58 -14.38
N LEU A 105 1.99 1.70 -13.68
CA LEU A 105 2.53 3.01 -14.02
C LEU A 105 3.16 3.65 -12.78
N THR A 106 4.04 4.62 -12.97
CA THR A 106 4.45 5.48 -11.85
C THR A 106 3.25 6.24 -11.30
N SER A 107 3.15 6.37 -9.95
CA SER A 107 2.18 7.26 -9.33
C SER A 107 2.64 8.72 -9.25
N VAL A 108 3.85 9.03 -9.72
CA VAL A 108 4.35 10.41 -9.71
C VAL A 108 3.80 11.16 -10.92
N CYS A 109 2.84 12.03 -10.68
CA CYS A 109 2.20 12.83 -11.73
C CYS A 109 3.20 13.77 -12.42
N THR A 110 3.29 13.70 -13.74
CA THR A 110 4.24 14.46 -14.55
C THR A 110 3.93 15.94 -14.64
N HIS A 111 2.77 16.40 -14.15
CA HIS A 111 2.47 17.81 -14.04
C HIS A 111 3.24 18.49 -12.90
N SER A 112 3.11 17.96 -11.67
CA SER A 112 3.62 18.64 -10.46
C SER A 112 4.05 17.67 -9.35
N GLY A 113 4.32 16.40 -9.67
CA GLY A 113 4.88 15.44 -8.74
C GLY A 113 3.92 14.87 -7.67
N CYS A 114 2.62 15.16 -7.73
CA CYS A 114 1.64 14.52 -6.85
C CYS A 114 1.69 13.00 -7.02
N ASP A 115 1.77 12.23 -5.93
CA ASP A 115 1.99 10.78 -5.98
C ASP A 115 0.90 9.95 -5.28
N ARG A 116 -0.06 10.59 -4.58
CA ARG A 116 -1.10 9.91 -3.76
C ARG A 116 -2.53 10.20 -4.20
N ASN A 117 -2.73 11.25 -4.95
CA ASN A 117 -4.05 11.77 -5.29
C ASN A 117 -4.52 11.21 -6.63
N TRP A 118 -4.96 9.96 -6.64
CA TRP A 118 -5.34 9.25 -7.84
C TRP A 118 -6.74 8.66 -7.76
N THR A 119 -7.39 8.58 -8.91
CA THR A 119 -8.60 7.78 -9.13
C THR A 119 -8.45 7.00 -10.43
N PHE A 120 -9.21 5.90 -10.57
CA PHE A 120 -9.22 5.10 -11.80
C PHE A 120 -10.66 4.80 -12.18
N ALA A 121 -11.03 5.16 -13.40
CA ALA A 121 -12.34 4.90 -13.97
C ALA A 121 -12.25 4.85 -15.50
N ALA A 122 -13.06 4.03 -16.15
CA ALA A 122 -13.11 3.88 -17.61
C ALA A 122 -11.70 3.67 -18.22
N SER A 123 -10.87 2.85 -17.58
CA SER A 123 -9.47 2.56 -17.97
C SER A 123 -8.57 3.80 -18.05
N ARG A 124 -8.83 4.80 -17.21
CA ARG A 124 -8.04 6.04 -17.11
C ARG A 124 -7.66 6.34 -15.68
N PHE A 125 -6.45 6.78 -15.47
CA PHE A 125 -5.96 7.33 -14.21
C PHE A 125 -6.12 8.84 -14.21
N THR A 126 -6.77 9.39 -13.18
CA THR A 126 -6.87 10.82 -12.98
C THR A 126 -6.10 11.23 -11.74
N CYS A 127 -5.13 12.12 -11.92
CA CYS A 127 -4.46 12.80 -10.81
C CYS A 127 -5.36 13.93 -10.32
N THR A 128 -5.98 13.74 -9.14
CA THR A 128 -6.98 14.68 -8.61
C THR A 128 -6.39 15.97 -8.03
N CYS A 129 -5.06 16.10 -7.95
CA CYS A 129 -4.41 17.33 -7.54
C CYS A 129 -4.76 18.50 -8.49
N HIS A 130 -4.64 18.27 -9.81
CA HIS A 130 -4.83 19.31 -10.81
C HIS A 130 -5.61 18.84 -12.05
N GLY A 131 -6.17 17.62 -11.99
CA GLY A 131 -7.08 17.11 -13.03
C GLY A 131 -6.39 16.53 -14.27
N SER A 132 -5.09 16.21 -14.23
CA SER A 132 -4.44 15.52 -15.34
C SER A 132 -4.99 14.08 -15.48
N VAL A 133 -5.32 13.68 -16.71
CA VAL A 133 -5.86 12.35 -17.03
C VAL A 133 -4.91 11.60 -17.95
N PHE A 134 -4.68 10.34 -17.62
CA PHE A 134 -3.81 9.44 -18.38
C PHE A 134 -4.57 8.16 -18.74
N ASP A 135 -4.30 7.62 -19.92
CA ASP A 135 -4.82 6.31 -20.29
C ASP A 135 -4.06 5.16 -19.57
N ALA A 136 -4.52 3.93 -19.78
CA ALA A 136 -3.90 2.74 -19.18
C ALA A 136 -2.46 2.49 -19.65
N SER A 137 -2.01 3.09 -20.73
CA SER A 137 -0.61 3.05 -21.21
C SER A 137 0.23 4.22 -20.66
N GLY A 138 -0.35 5.07 -19.83
CA GLY A 138 0.33 6.24 -19.25
C GLY A 138 0.34 7.48 -20.14
N ARG A 139 -0.25 7.46 -21.34
CA ARG A 139 -0.31 8.61 -22.22
C ARG A 139 -1.25 9.67 -21.66
N VAL A 140 -0.89 10.93 -21.83
CA VAL A 140 -1.75 12.06 -21.45
C VAL A 140 -2.99 12.09 -22.33
N VAL A 141 -4.16 12.04 -21.71
CA VAL A 141 -5.47 12.23 -22.34
C VAL A 141 -5.96 13.65 -22.13
N GLN A 142 -5.70 14.22 -20.94
CA GLN A 142 -6.06 15.59 -20.59
C GLN A 142 -4.97 16.16 -19.68
N GLY A 143 -4.56 17.40 -19.98
CA GLY A 143 -3.63 18.17 -19.14
C GLY A 143 -4.25 18.62 -17.81
N PRO A 144 -3.44 19.28 -16.97
CA PRO A 144 -2.26 20.09 -17.32
C PRO A 144 -0.92 19.33 -17.51
N ALA A 145 -0.81 18.03 -17.21
CA ALA A 145 0.38 17.25 -17.55
C ALA A 145 0.61 17.25 -19.08
N ASN A 146 1.88 17.29 -19.49
CA ASN A 146 2.29 17.28 -20.90
C ASN A 146 3.26 16.14 -21.24
N GLN A 147 3.60 15.29 -20.27
CA GLN A 147 4.44 14.12 -20.42
C GLN A 147 3.70 12.88 -19.95
N PRO A 148 3.93 11.69 -20.56
CA PRO A 148 3.31 10.46 -20.14
C PRO A 148 3.84 10.01 -18.76
N LEU A 149 3.08 9.14 -18.07
CA LEU A 149 3.57 8.39 -16.92
C LEU A 149 4.50 7.29 -17.39
N THR A 150 5.56 7.02 -16.63
CA THR A 150 6.44 5.87 -16.88
C THR A 150 5.66 4.58 -16.67
N GLN A 151 5.70 3.70 -17.65
CA GLN A 151 5.11 2.37 -17.57
C GLN A 151 6.13 1.37 -17.03
N PHE A 152 5.68 0.49 -16.14
CA PHE A 152 6.45 -0.63 -15.58
C PHE A 152 6.07 -1.92 -16.28
N THR A 153 7.01 -2.87 -16.32
CA THR A 153 6.75 -4.21 -16.89
C THR A 153 5.93 -5.03 -15.91
N THR A 154 4.91 -5.73 -16.39
CA THR A 154 4.06 -6.63 -15.60
C THR A 154 4.15 -8.06 -16.12
N GLN A 155 4.23 -9.03 -15.22
CA GLN A 155 4.23 -10.46 -15.53
C GLN A 155 3.36 -11.20 -14.52
N VAL A 156 2.48 -12.07 -15.01
CA VAL A 156 1.64 -12.95 -14.16
C VAL A 156 2.11 -14.39 -14.26
N SER A 157 2.25 -15.04 -13.13
CA SER A 157 2.53 -16.46 -13.01
C SER A 157 1.66 -17.07 -11.91
N GLY A 158 0.67 -17.88 -12.30
CA GLY A 158 -0.35 -18.38 -11.36
C GLY A 158 -1.09 -17.24 -10.66
N THR A 159 -1.00 -17.17 -9.35
CA THR A 159 -1.59 -16.11 -8.52
C THR A 159 -0.61 -14.99 -8.16
N THR A 160 0.53 -14.93 -8.82
CA THR A 160 1.56 -13.93 -8.55
C THR A 160 1.65 -12.94 -9.70
N LEU A 161 1.47 -11.65 -9.40
CA LEU A 161 1.74 -10.55 -10.31
C LEU A 161 3.08 -9.91 -9.90
N THR A 162 4.04 -9.94 -10.81
CA THR A 162 5.36 -9.31 -10.65
C THR A 162 5.40 -8.04 -11.51
N ILE A 163 5.86 -6.94 -10.90
CA ILE A 163 6.03 -5.64 -11.56
C ILE A 163 7.49 -5.24 -11.42
N THR A 164 8.11 -4.86 -12.53
CA THR A 164 9.51 -4.36 -12.57
C THR A 164 9.53 -2.92 -13.06
N LYS A 165 10.11 -2.03 -12.23
CA LYS A 165 10.26 -0.59 -12.49
C LYS A 165 11.51 -0.29 -13.29
#